data_4b590d299764790a46e14d04a5bd17b5
#
_entry.id   4b590d299764790a46e14d04a5bd17b5
#
_cell.length_a   1.000
_cell.length_b   1.000
_cell.length_c   1.000
_cell.angle_alpha   90.00
_cell.angle_beta   90.00
_cell.angle_gamma   90.00
#
_symmetry.space_group_name_H-M   'P 1'
#
loop_
_entity.id
_entity.type
_entity.pdbx_description
1 polymer ?
#
loop_
_entity_poly.entity_id
_entity_poly.type
_entity_poly.pdbx_seq_one_letter_code
_entity_poly.pdbx_strand_id
1 'polypeptide(L)'
;MATNGIPYQTPQVPLAKIGGPLPSTPIPEDVDHASIAARAVGQLHNLEASVLTDDAMLRDQVALTGTYRTFYGSRTVELAWKELAAANRPQGFSMVTGSSHVIRAGPALHWIDARFTASLQPENKRQKDCSGFVRVVPVGDEWKIWMVSTLLEDIEGFGPSDKMTPLSPEESEKERAAVSIASGKDDFDVVIIGGGQCGLATASRLKNLGVSHVVLDRNKDVGGPWLARYKSFSLHTSKTASDLPYGGIFGPEDPYFLTSKHIADGYKRFVERWGLNIWLSCTAEKARWDAAKQEWTLEISHSSPSLQNGDAPPTARRIRARHLVFAMGGGGQVPKSPSIPNRAAFRGEVLHSVDYTSADAWAGKRGVIVGTANTAHDVSADMVAAGLAAVTLVQRGRTPVFPLAFYRERFDPFYNEQSDVALVDRVMEAPPLPVTHKMVLAGLKVSAAKIPEYFDRLERAGFNVEREVDLIHILYERMGGHYYDVGASEKIIDGSVRVKQGAIAAFTETGLRFEDGSEVEADVVVYATGFVGNVRHAAAEIVGEEVGARLEDFWGVDREGEVRGVCKPMVGQKNVWYMGGDTRYARHHSRLLALQIKADLEGETMDVYRKTPGEQ
;
A
#
# COMPACT_ATOMS: atom_id res chain seq x y z
N MET A 1 7.23 -5.07 -21.51
CA MET A 1 8.59 -5.55 -21.82
C MET A 1 8.72 -6.90 -21.15
N ALA A 2 9.07 -7.94 -21.87
CA ALA A 2 9.29 -9.26 -21.32
C ALA A 2 10.47 -9.19 -20.35
N THR A 3 10.26 -9.59 -19.09
CA THR A 3 11.32 -9.74 -18.09
C THR A 3 12.20 -10.91 -18.53
N ASN A 4 13.37 -10.62 -19.06
CA ASN A 4 14.38 -11.65 -19.31
C ASN A 4 14.66 -12.35 -17.98
N GLY A 5 14.32 -13.63 -17.89
CA GLY A 5 14.34 -14.52 -16.72
C GLY A 5 15.48 -14.31 -15.73
N ILE A 6 15.32 -13.37 -14.83
CA ILE A 6 16.17 -13.23 -13.67
C ILE A 6 15.69 -14.26 -12.65
N PRO A 7 16.53 -15.17 -12.17
CA PRO A 7 16.13 -16.37 -11.42
C PRO A 7 15.41 -16.11 -10.08
N TYR A 8 15.29 -14.86 -9.65
CA TYR A 8 14.69 -14.47 -8.36
C TYR A 8 13.37 -13.70 -8.51
N GLN A 9 12.84 -13.59 -9.74
CA GLN A 9 11.57 -12.86 -9.96
C GLN A 9 10.38 -13.80 -9.88
N THR A 10 9.46 -13.49 -8.95
CA THR A 10 8.15 -14.14 -8.90
C THR A 10 7.27 -13.56 -10.02
N PRO A 11 6.75 -14.39 -10.96
CA PRO A 11 5.88 -13.92 -12.02
C PRO A 11 4.61 -13.27 -11.48
N GLN A 12 4.16 -12.21 -12.12
CA GLN A 12 2.85 -11.63 -11.83
C GLN A 12 1.74 -12.49 -12.47
N VAL A 13 0.67 -12.74 -11.70
CA VAL A 13 -0.51 -13.47 -12.16
C VAL A 13 -1.75 -12.57 -12.02
N PRO A 14 -2.64 -12.50 -13.04
CA PRO A 14 -3.87 -11.74 -12.91
C PRO A 14 -4.77 -12.24 -11.78
N LEU A 15 -5.23 -11.36 -10.90
CA LEU A 15 -6.11 -11.66 -9.77
C LEU A 15 -7.36 -12.45 -10.18
N ALA A 16 -7.93 -12.12 -11.32
CA ALA A 16 -9.11 -12.79 -11.85
C ALA A 16 -8.93 -14.30 -12.12
N LYS A 17 -7.68 -14.78 -12.20
CA LYS A 17 -7.33 -16.19 -12.45
C LYS A 17 -7.05 -16.98 -11.16
N ILE A 18 -7.11 -16.34 -10.00
CA ILE A 18 -6.71 -16.95 -8.73
C ILE A 18 -7.95 -17.20 -7.85
N GLY A 19 -7.94 -18.35 -7.16
CA GLY A 19 -8.95 -18.76 -6.18
C GLY A 19 -10.31 -19.18 -6.77
N GLY A 20 -11.13 -19.81 -5.95
CA GLY A 20 -12.49 -20.30 -6.26
C GLY A 20 -13.55 -19.20 -6.31
N PRO A 21 -14.83 -19.55 -6.55
CA PRO A 21 -15.96 -18.63 -6.47
C PRO A 21 -16.17 -18.12 -5.04
N LEU A 22 -16.96 -17.05 -4.91
CA LEU A 22 -17.44 -16.61 -3.60
C LEU A 22 -18.60 -17.53 -3.14
N PRO A 23 -18.84 -17.66 -1.82
CA PRO A 23 -19.99 -18.38 -1.29
C PRO A 23 -21.30 -17.84 -1.87
N SER A 24 -22.24 -18.75 -2.14
CA SER A 24 -23.52 -18.42 -2.79
C SER A 24 -24.74 -19.02 -2.09
N THR A 25 -24.60 -19.48 -0.85
CA THR A 25 -25.68 -20.07 -0.06
C THR A 25 -26.11 -19.12 1.05
N PRO A 26 -27.39 -18.72 1.11
CA PRO A 26 -27.90 -17.87 2.18
C PRO A 26 -27.83 -18.57 3.54
N ILE A 27 -27.58 -17.79 4.59
CA ILE A 27 -27.59 -18.24 5.99
C ILE A 27 -28.89 -17.73 6.64
N PRO A 28 -29.67 -18.58 7.32
CA PRO A 28 -30.88 -18.18 8.07
C PRO A 28 -30.60 -17.12 9.12
N GLU A 29 -31.61 -16.34 9.51
CA GLU A 29 -31.44 -15.26 10.50
C GLU A 29 -31.24 -15.79 11.92
N ASP A 30 -31.85 -16.90 12.25
CA ASP A 30 -31.89 -17.53 13.57
C ASP A 30 -30.79 -18.56 13.82
N VAL A 31 -29.76 -18.59 12.95
CA VAL A 31 -28.63 -19.55 13.08
C VAL A 31 -27.83 -19.31 14.35
N ASP A 32 -27.48 -20.36 15.07
CA ASP A 32 -26.53 -20.32 16.19
C ASP A 32 -25.07 -20.22 15.66
N HIS A 33 -24.74 -19.03 15.15
CA HIS A 33 -23.43 -18.76 14.59
C HIS A 33 -22.30 -18.92 15.61
N ALA A 34 -22.58 -18.71 16.91
CA ALA A 34 -21.55 -18.79 17.95
C ALA A 34 -21.09 -20.26 18.15
N SER A 35 -22.03 -21.19 18.27
CA SER A 35 -21.70 -22.61 18.40
C SER A 35 -21.05 -23.18 17.15
N ILE A 36 -21.48 -22.76 15.95
CA ILE A 36 -20.87 -23.17 14.67
C ILE A 36 -19.43 -22.69 14.58
N ALA A 37 -19.18 -21.42 14.87
CA ALA A 37 -17.86 -20.82 14.86
C ALA A 37 -16.92 -21.46 15.91
N ALA A 38 -17.42 -21.69 17.13
CA ALA A 38 -16.63 -22.34 18.18
C ALA A 38 -16.19 -23.77 17.78
N ARG A 39 -17.09 -24.53 17.13
CA ARG A 39 -16.77 -25.84 16.57
C ARG A 39 -15.70 -25.74 15.50
N ALA A 40 -15.82 -24.81 14.57
CA ALA A 40 -14.85 -24.59 13.50
C ALA A 40 -13.47 -24.20 14.07
N VAL A 41 -13.39 -23.34 15.08
CA VAL A 41 -12.13 -23.02 15.76
C VAL A 41 -11.56 -24.26 16.44
N GLY A 42 -12.38 -25.10 17.08
CA GLY A 42 -11.96 -26.37 17.67
C GLY A 42 -11.33 -27.35 16.65
N GLN A 43 -11.81 -27.33 15.41
CA GLN A 43 -11.28 -28.17 14.33
C GLN A 43 -9.85 -27.77 13.89
N LEU A 44 -9.38 -26.58 14.22
CA LEU A 44 -8.01 -26.13 13.92
C LEU A 44 -6.94 -26.94 14.67
N HIS A 45 -7.29 -27.62 15.76
CA HIS A 45 -6.35 -28.55 16.42
C HIS A 45 -5.94 -29.73 15.54
N ASN A 46 -6.85 -30.17 14.65
CA ASN A 46 -6.59 -31.22 13.65
C ASN A 46 -7.44 -30.92 12.40
N LEU A 47 -6.94 -30.01 11.57
CA LEU A 47 -7.64 -29.55 10.37
C LEU A 47 -7.57 -30.61 9.27
N GLU A 48 -8.70 -31.20 8.93
CA GLU A 48 -8.85 -32.25 7.90
C GLU A 48 -9.63 -31.73 6.69
N ALA A 49 -9.39 -32.30 5.52
CA ALA A 49 -10.11 -31.93 4.30
C ALA A 49 -11.62 -32.13 4.40
N SER A 50 -12.09 -33.08 5.23
CA SER A 50 -13.51 -33.38 5.44
C SER A 50 -14.31 -32.22 6.02
N VAL A 51 -13.67 -31.34 6.81
CA VAL A 51 -14.32 -30.17 7.43
C VAL A 51 -14.17 -28.90 6.60
N LEU A 52 -13.48 -28.97 5.47
CA LEU A 52 -13.20 -27.87 4.56
C LEU A 52 -14.15 -27.89 3.36
N THR A 53 -14.43 -26.74 2.76
CA THR A 53 -15.01 -26.67 1.41
C THR A 53 -13.97 -27.13 0.37
N ASP A 54 -14.41 -27.61 -0.79
CA ASP A 54 -13.48 -28.08 -1.83
C ASP A 54 -12.50 -26.99 -2.27
N ASP A 55 -12.94 -25.74 -2.29
CA ASP A 55 -12.20 -24.52 -2.63
C ASP A 55 -11.66 -23.77 -1.40
N ALA A 56 -11.55 -24.44 -0.26
CA ALA A 56 -11.08 -23.84 0.98
C ALA A 56 -9.71 -23.14 0.83
N MET A 57 -9.49 -22.15 1.67
CA MET A 57 -8.26 -21.35 1.64
C MET A 57 -7.62 -21.28 3.03
N LEU A 58 -6.28 -21.34 3.05
CA LEU A 58 -5.46 -21.00 4.21
C LEU A 58 -4.54 -19.84 3.82
N ARG A 59 -4.76 -18.67 4.40
CA ARG A 59 -3.84 -17.54 4.29
C ARG A 59 -3.03 -17.37 5.55
N ASP A 60 -1.71 -17.38 5.43
CA ASP A 60 -0.81 -17.09 6.54
C ASP A 60 -0.05 -15.79 6.33
N GLN A 61 -0.06 -14.96 7.35
CA GLN A 61 0.68 -13.71 7.43
C GLN A 61 1.80 -13.86 8.45
N VAL A 62 2.89 -14.49 8.03
CA VAL A 62 4.16 -14.66 8.77
C VAL A 62 4.10 -15.62 9.97
N ALA A 63 2.93 -15.95 10.52
CA ALA A 63 2.81 -16.72 11.76
C ALA A 63 3.42 -18.13 11.65
N LEU A 64 2.95 -18.88 10.66
CA LEU A 64 3.29 -20.29 10.45
C LEU A 64 4.37 -20.49 9.38
N THR A 65 4.29 -19.72 8.30
CA THR A 65 5.15 -19.88 7.12
C THR A 65 6.41 -19.02 7.13
N GLY A 66 6.54 -18.11 8.11
CA GLY A 66 7.64 -17.12 8.16
C GLY A 66 7.62 -16.10 7.02
N THR A 67 6.54 -16.04 6.25
CA THR A 67 6.29 -15.09 5.15
C THR A 67 4.79 -14.98 4.88
N TYR A 68 4.39 -14.37 3.77
CA TYR A 68 2.99 -14.34 3.34
C TYR A 68 2.74 -15.46 2.34
N ARG A 69 1.79 -16.35 2.63
CA ARG A 69 1.40 -17.48 1.80
C ARG A 69 -0.12 -17.66 1.78
N THR A 70 -0.64 -18.08 0.64
CA THR A 70 -2.04 -18.52 0.51
C THR A 70 -2.10 -19.87 -0.20
N PHE A 71 -2.74 -20.85 0.44
CA PHE A 71 -2.97 -22.19 -0.09
C PHE A 71 -4.43 -22.35 -0.48
N TYR A 72 -4.71 -23.02 -1.59
CA TYR A 72 -6.06 -23.20 -2.14
C TYR A 72 -6.39 -24.69 -2.31
N GLY A 73 -7.67 -25.02 -2.03
CA GLY A 73 -8.20 -26.37 -2.13
C GLY A 73 -8.04 -27.19 -0.84
N SER A 74 -9.12 -27.90 -0.45
CA SER A 74 -9.21 -28.64 0.82
C SER A 74 -8.00 -29.55 1.08
N ARG A 75 -7.55 -30.30 0.08
CA ARG A 75 -6.43 -31.22 0.23
C ARG A 75 -5.09 -30.51 0.41
N THR A 76 -4.83 -29.46 -0.36
CA THR A 76 -3.60 -28.65 -0.22
C THR A 76 -3.56 -27.96 1.13
N VAL A 77 -4.70 -27.41 1.57
CA VAL A 77 -4.84 -26.75 2.89
C VAL A 77 -4.59 -27.75 4.02
N GLU A 78 -5.20 -28.95 3.97
CA GLU A 78 -4.94 -30.00 4.95
C GLU A 78 -3.47 -30.39 5.04
N LEU A 79 -2.83 -30.63 3.90
CA LEU A 79 -1.41 -31.04 3.85
C LEU A 79 -0.48 -29.91 4.35
N ALA A 80 -0.72 -28.68 3.91
CA ALA A 80 0.03 -27.52 4.38
C ALA A 80 -0.14 -27.33 5.88
N TRP A 81 -1.39 -27.41 6.39
CA TRP A 81 -1.66 -27.28 7.80
C TRP A 81 -0.93 -28.33 8.63
N LYS A 82 -0.94 -29.60 8.23
CA LYS A 82 -0.26 -30.69 8.93
C LYS A 82 1.27 -30.46 9.01
N GLU A 83 1.91 -30.05 7.91
CA GLU A 83 3.34 -29.74 7.91
C GLU A 83 3.65 -28.51 8.79
N LEU A 84 2.86 -27.45 8.66
CA LEU A 84 3.04 -26.21 9.41
C LEU A 84 2.73 -26.38 10.90
N ALA A 85 1.71 -27.16 11.25
CA ALA A 85 1.38 -27.49 12.64
C ALA A 85 2.47 -28.36 13.29
N ALA A 86 3.04 -29.32 12.55
CA ALA A 86 4.17 -30.11 13.06
C ALA A 86 5.41 -29.25 13.36
N ALA A 87 5.69 -28.24 12.51
CA ALA A 87 6.84 -27.36 12.69
C ALA A 87 6.62 -26.29 13.79
N ASN A 88 5.43 -25.72 13.87
CA ASN A 88 5.13 -24.59 14.76
C ASN A 88 4.41 -24.98 16.06
N ARG A 89 3.90 -26.21 16.17
CA ARG A 89 3.21 -26.76 17.36
C ARG A 89 2.15 -25.80 17.93
N PRO A 90 1.12 -25.42 17.14
CA PRO A 90 0.10 -24.49 17.60
C PRO A 90 -0.72 -25.09 18.76
N GLN A 91 -0.99 -24.28 19.75
CA GLN A 91 -1.72 -24.67 20.96
C GLN A 91 -2.76 -23.62 21.35
N GLY A 92 -3.79 -24.06 22.11
CA GLY A 92 -4.71 -23.15 22.75
C GLY A 92 -5.60 -22.37 21.77
N PHE A 93 -5.99 -22.98 20.64
CA PHE A 93 -6.99 -22.34 19.76
C PHE A 93 -8.25 -22.00 20.56
N SER A 94 -8.52 -20.71 20.66
CA SER A 94 -9.65 -20.17 21.40
C SER A 94 -10.37 -19.11 20.60
N MET A 95 -11.68 -19.26 20.44
CA MET A 95 -12.51 -18.24 19.83
C MET A 95 -12.54 -17.00 20.71
N VAL A 96 -12.31 -15.82 20.15
CA VAL A 96 -12.44 -14.55 20.86
C VAL A 96 -13.91 -14.32 21.19
N THR A 97 -14.23 -14.16 22.46
CA THR A 97 -15.62 -13.98 22.94
C THR A 97 -16.29 -12.80 22.22
N GLY A 98 -17.52 -13.03 21.73
CA GLY A 98 -18.31 -12.02 21.04
C GLY A 98 -17.83 -11.65 19.63
N SER A 99 -16.84 -12.36 19.07
CA SER A 99 -16.33 -12.06 17.74
C SER A 99 -17.08 -12.75 16.60
N SER A 100 -17.93 -13.73 16.89
CA SER A 100 -18.67 -14.44 15.84
C SER A 100 -19.88 -13.64 15.38
N HIS A 101 -20.10 -13.56 14.08
CA HIS A 101 -21.27 -12.93 13.47
C HIS A 101 -21.50 -13.42 12.05
N VAL A 102 -22.72 -13.27 11.55
CA VAL A 102 -23.04 -13.58 10.15
C VAL A 102 -22.78 -12.34 9.30
N ILE A 103 -21.89 -12.46 8.33
CA ILE A 103 -21.71 -11.45 7.30
C ILE A 103 -22.69 -11.72 6.16
N ARG A 104 -23.44 -10.68 5.77
CA ARG A 104 -24.38 -10.67 4.63
C ARG A 104 -23.94 -9.60 3.64
N ALA A 105 -22.99 -9.97 2.77
CA ALA A 105 -22.40 -9.06 1.79
C ALA A 105 -23.23 -8.93 0.49
N GLY A 106 -24.29 -9.71 0.35
CA GLY A 106 -25.21 -9.70 -0.79
C GLY A 106 -26.35 -10.69 -0.57
N PRO A 107 -27.28 -10.84 -1.53
CA PRO A 107 -28.49 -11.70 -1.36
C PRO A 107 -28.19 -13.16 -1.01
N ALA A 108 -27.08 -13.70 -1.51
CA ALA A 108 -26.64 -15.06 -1.24
C ALA A 108 -25.17 -15.15 -0.81
N LEU A 109 -24.46 -14.03 -0.74
CA LEU A 109 -23.07 -13.98 -0.30
C LEU A 109 -23.02 -13.85 1.23
N HIS A 110 -23.11 -14.99 1.91
CA HIS A 110 -23.15 -15.08 3.36
C HIS A 110 -22.07 -16.02 3.88
N TRP A 111 -21.50 -15.68 5.04
CA TRP A 111 -20.64 -16.59 5.83
C TRP A 111 -20.69 -16.22 7.32
N ILE A 112 -20.35 -17.15 8.18
CA ILE A 112 -20.08 -16.88 9.58
C ILE A 112 -18.61 -16.51 9.69
N ASP A 113 -18.31 -15.33 10.27
CA ASP A 113 -16.95 -14.86 10.57
C ASP A 113 -16.69 -14.97 12.07
N ALA A 114 -15.53 -15.46 12.48
CA ALA A 114 -15.12 -15.46 13.86
C ALA A 114 -13.60 -15.32 14.00
N ARG A 115 -13.17 -14.62 15.05
CA ARG A 115 -11.76 -14.46 15.40
C ARG A 115 -11.33 -15.52 16.38
N PHE A 116 -10.07 -15.96 16.28
CA PHE A 116 -9.44 -16.85 17.24
C PHE A 116 -8.04 -16.35 17.62
N THR A 117 -7.54 -16.87 18.73
CA THR A 117 -6.14 -16.74 19.15
C THR A 117 -5.54 -18.12 19.36
N ALA A 118 -4.22 -18.24 19.23
CA ALA A 118 -3.43 -19.42 19.53
C ALA A 118 -2.00 -19.00 19.88
N SER A 119 -1.26 -19.88 20.53
CA SER A 119 0.19 -19.76 20.69
C SER A 119 0.91 -20.80 19.82
N LEU A 120 2.06 -20.41 19.27
CA LEU A 120 2.92 -21.28 18.47
C LEU A 120 4.20 -21.54 19.26
N GLN A 121 4.57 -22.83 19.42
CA GLN A 121 5.74 -23.25 20.20
C GLN A 121 6.72 -24.06 19.33
N PRO A 122 7.37 -23.43 18.36
CA PRO A 122 8.34 -24.11 17.51
C PRO A 122 9.52 -24.62 18.35
N GLU A 123 10.12 -25.72 17.93
CA GLU A 123 11.21 -26.34 18.67
C GLU A 123 12.45 -25.44 18.71
N ASN A 124 13.02 -25.27 19.91
CA ASN A 124 14.20 -24.44 20.15
C ASN A 124 14.08 -22.98 19.71
N LYS A 125 12.86 -22.44 19.62
CA LYS A 125 12.58 -21.04 19.31
C LYS A 125 11.61 -20.46 20.31
N ARG A 126 11.55 -19.12 20.36
CA ARG A 126 10.61 -18.39 21.21
C ARG A 126 9.16 -18.68 20.81
N GLN A 127 8.29 -18.67 21.82
CA GLN A 127 6.84 -18.70 21.57
C GLN A 127 6.43 -17.50 20.74
N LYS A 128 5.46 -17.73 19.85
CA LYS A 128 4.82 -16.69 19.06
C LYS A 128 3.33 -16.65 19.39
N ASP A 129 2.79 -15.45 19.53
CA ASP A 129 1.36 -15.25 19.62
C ASP A 129 0.78 -15.13 18.21
N CYS A 130 -0.31 -15.85 17.99
CA CYS A 130 -1.02 -15.90 16.71
C CYS A 130 -2.48 -15.53 16.92
N SER A 131 -3.00 -14.69 16.06
CA SER A 131 -4.44 -14.53 15.89
C SER A 131 -4.87 -14.98 14.51
N GLY A 132 -6.18 -15.07 14.29
CA GLY A 132 -6.69 -15.40 12.97
C GLY A 132 -8.20 -15.29 12.87
N PHE A 133 -8.68 -15.64 11.68
CA PHE A 133 -10.10 -15.66 11.36
C PHE A 133 -10.46 -17.02 10.78
N VAL A 134 -11.61 -17.52 11.18
CA VAL A 134 -12.25 -18.66 10.54
C VAL A 134 -13.55 -18.20 9.91
N ARG A 135 -13.76 -18.58 8.65
CA ARG A 135 -14.98 -18.29 7.90
C ARG A 135 -15.67 -19.58 7.50
N VAL A 136 -16.92 -19.69 7.90
CA VAL A 136 -17.69 -20.92 7.78
C VAL A 136 -18.92 -20.68 6.91
N VAL A 137 -19.21 -21.62 6.04
CA VAL A 137 -20.35 -21.57 5.11
C VAL A 137 -21.17 -22.86 5.16
N PRO A 138 -22.47 -22.83 4.85
CA PRO A 138 -23.29 -24.05 4.74
C PRO A 138 -22.98 -24.76 3.41
N VAL A 139 -22.83 -26.10 3.48
CA VAL A 139 -22.66 -27.00 2.33
C VAL A 139 -23.61 -28.18 2.52
N GLY A 140 -24.77 -28.19 1.84
CA GLY A 140 -25.86 -29.11 2.15
C GLY A 140 -26.36 -28.89 3.59
N ASP A 141 -26.38 -29.97 4.38
CA ASP A 141 -26.79 -29.93 5.79
C ASP A 141 -25.61 -29.71 6.76
N GLU A 142 -24.41 -29.54 6.24
CA GLU A 142 -23.17 -29.38 7.04
C GLU A 142 -22.66 -27.94 7.02
N TRP A 143 -21.88 -27.61 8.05
CA TRP A 143 -21.10 -26.36 8.10
C TRP A 143 -19.65 -26.67 7.85
N LYS A 144 -19.06 -26.05 6.82
CA LYS A 144 -17.66 -26.26 6.44
C LYS A 144 -16.85 -24.98 6.50
N ILE A 145 -15.59 -25.11 6.81
CA ILE A 145 -14.63 -24.00 6.82
C ILE A 145 -14.29 -23.67 5.36
N TRP A 146 -14.62 -22.46 4.95
CA TRP A 146 -14.26 -21.91 3.65
C TRP A 146 -12.90 -21.23 3.68
N MET A 147 -12.57 -20.56 4.80
CA MET A 147 -11.31 -19.84 4.93
C MET A 147 -10.78 -19.88 6.35
N VAL A 148 -9.46 -20.09 6.45
CA VAL A 148 -8.70 -19.83 7.66
C VAL A 148 -7.64 -18.79 7.32
N SER A 149 -7.49 -17.76 8.15
CA SER A 149 -6.33 -16.88 8.08
C SER A 149 -5.61 -16.86 9.42
N THR A 150 -4.28 -16.82 9.38
CA THR A 150 -3.38 -16.74 10.53
C THR A 150 -2.49 -15.52 10.42
N LEU A 151 -2.21 -14.88 11.54
CA LEU A 151 -1.45 -13.65 11.62
C LEU A 151 -0.52 -13.71 12.83
N LEU A 152 0.76 -13.42 12.61
CA LEU A 152 1.71 -13.22 13.69
C LEU A 152 1.34 -11.96 14.49
N GLU A 153 1.14 -12.10 15.80
CA GLU A 153 0.87 -10.96 16.66
C GLU A 153 2.12 -10.45 17.35
N ASP A 154 2.73 -11.29 18.17
CA ASP A 154 3.94 -10.95 18.92
C ASP A 154 4.87 -12.17 19.04
N ILE A 155 6.10 -11.93 19.49
CA ILE A 155 7.09 -12.95 19.83
C ILE A 155 7.50 -12.76 21.28
N GLU A 156 7.54 -13.82 22.05
CA GLU A 156 7.89 -13.79 23.46
C GLU A 156 9.21 -13.04 23.72
N GLY A 157 9.15 -12.10 24.66
CA GLY A 157 10.31 -11.28 25.04
C GLY A 157 10.59 -10.07 24.14
N PHE A 158 9.83 -9.85 23.04
CA PHE A 158 10.01 -8.64 22.20
C PHE A 158 9.17 -7.44 22.67
N GLY A 159 8.17 -7.68 23.50
CA GLY A 159 7.19 -6.69 23.94
C GLY A 159 6.03 -6.53 22.95
N PRO A 160 4.99 -5.79 23.35
CA PRO A 160 3.79 -5.64 22.53
C PRO A 160 4.06 -4.76 21.30
N SER A 161 3.95 -5.34 20.11
CA SER A 161 4.25 -4.64 18.85
C SER A 161 3.25 -3.54 18.48
N ASP A 162 2.01 -3.59 19.03
CA ASP A 162 0.93 -2.63 18.73
C ASP A 162 0.71 -1.56 19.82
N LYS A 163 1.52 -1.56 20.86
CA LYS A 163 1.40 -0.59 21.95
C LYS A 163 2.72 0.13 22.16
N MET A 164 2.69 1.44 22.13
CA MET A 164 3.84 2.30 22.41
C MET A 164 3.42 3.45 23.30
N THR A 165 4.24 3.79 24.30
CA THR A 165 4.00 4.93 25.17
C THR A 165 4.54 6.19 24.50
N PRO A 166 3.74 7.25 24.32
CA PRO A 166 4.22 8.51 23.80
C PRO A 166 5.31 9.11 24.69
N LEU A 167 6.30 9.72 24.08
CA LEU A 167 7.32 10.48 24.80
C LEU A 167 6.82 11.90 25.12
N SER A 168 7.29 12.49 26.20
CA SER A 168 7.18 13.93 26.39
C SER A 168 8.00 14.68 25.32
N PRO A 169 7.69 15.95 25.01
CA PRO A 169 8.47 16.73 24.06
C PRO A 169 9.97 16.77 24.40
N GLU A 170 10.31 16.90 25.69
CA GLU A 170 11.69 16.95 26.18
C GLU A 170 12.43 15.62 25.98
N GLU A 171 11.78 14.50 26.32
CA GLU A 171 12.33 13.16 26.08
C GLU A 171 12.54 12.89 24.60
N SER A 172 11.55 13.24 23.76
CA SER A 172 11.62 13.09 22.33
C SER A 172 12.77 13.90 21.72
N GLU A 173 12.93 15.16 22.13
CA GLU A 173 14.02 16.00 21.66
C GLU A 173 15.40 15.43 22.05
N LYS A 174 15.54 15.03 23.32
CA LYS A 174 16.76 14.42 23.85
C LYS A 174 17.11 13.13 23.08
N GLU A 175 16.16 12.24 22.87
CA GLU A 175 16.41 11.00 22.13
C GLU A 175 16.79 11.26 20.68
N ARG A 176 16.10 12.15 19.99
CA ARG A 176 16.42 12.52 18.59
C ARG A 176 17.78 13.17 18.49
N ALA A 177 18.15 14.05 19.43
CA ALA A 177 19.48 14.67 19.43
C ALA A 177 20.60 13.64 19.60
N ALA A 178 20.41 12.64 20.46
CA ALA A 178 21.41 11.60 20.74
C ALA A 178 21.72 10.70 19.53
N VAL A 179 20.81 10.60 18.56
CA VAL A 179 20.95 9.79 17.35
C VAL A 179 20.92 10.60 16.06
N SER A 180 20.96 11.94 16.17
CA SER A 180 20.98 12.85 15.03
C SER A 180 22.24 12.66 14.18
N ILE A 181 22.23 13.18 12.96
CA ILE A 181 23.40 13.14 12.09
C ILE A 181 24.62 13.81 12.74
N ALA A 182 24.40 14.81 13.59
CA ALA A 182 25.45 15.52 14.32
C ALA A 182 26.05 14.69 15.48
N SER A 183 25.40 13.64 15.95
CA SER A 183 25.88 12.79 17.05
C SER A 183 27.13 11.97 16.68
N GLY A 184 27.42 11.82 15.41
CA GLY A 184 28.54 11.02 14.94
C GLY A 184 28.25 9.50 14.91
N LYS A 185 27.03 9.06 15.21
CA LYS A 185 26.64 7.64 15.19
C LYS A 185 26.58 7.13 13.74
N ASP A 186 27.37 6.09 13.44
CA ASP A 186 27.49 5.51 12.09
C ASP A 186 26.97 4.07 11.99
N ASP A 187 26.64 3.43 13.11
CA ASP A 187 26.20 2.04 13.18
C ASP A 187 24.74 1.95 13.63
N PHE A 188 23.94 1.21 12.87
CA PHE A 188 22.54 0.96 13.13
C PHE A 188 22.20 -0.52 12.86
N ASP A 189 21.13 -1.03 13.47
CA ASP A 189 20.60 -2.33 13.08
C ASP A 189 19.88 -2.22 11.74
N VAL A 190 19.18 -1.11 11.49
CA VAL A 190 18.37 -0.90 10.29
C VAL A 190 18.59 0.50 9.71
N VAL A 191 18.83 0.58 8.40
CA VAL A 191 18.70 1.82 7.64
C VAL A 191 17.44 1.74 6.79
N ILE A 192 16.59 2.77 6.89
CA ILE A 192 15.36 2.92 6.11
C ILE A 192 15.56 4.06 5.12
N ILE A 193 15.37 3.80 3.82
CA ILE A 193 15.48 4.81 2.77
C ILE A 193 14.08 5.29 2.39
N GLY A 194 13.77 6.54 2.73
CA GLY A 194 12.49 7.22 2.53
C GLY A 194 11.71 7.45 3.82
N GLY A 195 11.42 8.72 4.13
CA GLY A 195 10.71 9.21 5.32
C GLY A 195 9.21 9.50 5.08
N GLY A 196 8.57 8.81 4.14
CA GLY A 196 7.12 8.83 3.93
C GLY A 196 6.37 7.93 4.91
N GLN A 197 5.04 7.72 4.69
CA GLN A 197 4.20 6.89 5.56
C GLN A 197 4.78 5.50 5.85
N CYS A 198 5.36 4.86 4.83
CA CYS A 198 5.94 3.51 4.96
C CYS A 198 7.21 3.50 5.81
N GLY A 199 8.10 4.47 5.59
CA GLY A 199 9.33 4.58 6.39
C GLY A 199 9.06 4.97 7.83
N LEU A 200 8.18 5.94 8.07
CA LEU A 200 7.80 6.37 9.42
C LEU A 200 7.07 5.25 10.19
N ALA A 201 6.15 4.53 9.53
CA ALA A 201 5.48 3.39 10.14
C ALA A 201 6.49 2.29 10.53
N THR A 202 7.42 1.96 9.65
CA THR A 202 8.47 0.97 9.92
C THR A 202 9.39 1.43 11.06
N ALA A 203 9.83 2.69 11.04
CA ALA A 203 10.69 3.25 12.08
C ALA A 203 10.04 3.21 13.45
N SER A 204 8.74 3.56 13.56
CA SER A 204 8.03 3.52 14.82
C SER A 204 7.88 2.10 15.40
N ARG A 205 7.64 1.11 14.54
CA ARG A 205 7.59 -0.31 14.95
C ARG A 205 8.94 -0.82 15.41
N LEU A 206 10.01 -0.52 14.67
CA LEU A 206 11.38 -0.88 15.05
C LEU A 206 11.79 -0.24 16.37
N LYS A 207 11.48 1.05 16.56
CA LYS A 207 11.73 1.74 17.82
C LYS A 207 11.01 1.08 18.99
N ASN A 208 9.73 0.76 18.81
CA ASN A 208 8.91 0.09 19.83
C ASN A 208 9.51 -1.27 20.26
N LEU A 209 10.14 -1.99 19.31
CA LEU A 209 10.84 -3.26 19.56
C LEU A 209 12.30 -3.08 20.02
N GLY A 210 12.74 -1.86 20.32
CA GLY A 210 14.10 -1.59 20.78
C GLY A 210 15.20 -1.79 19.72
N VAL A 211 14.85 -1.72 18.42
CA VAL A 211 15.79 -1.86 17.30
C VAL A 211 16.38 -0.51 16.93
N SER A 212 17.72 -0.41 16.90
CA SER A 212 18.39 0.82 16.51
C SER A 212 18.23 1.05 15.01
N HIS A 213 17.77 2.26 14.63
CA HIS A 213 17.49 2.55 13.23
C HIS A 213 17.76 4.01 12.88
N VAL A 214 17.87 4.28 11.59
CA VAL A 214 17.84 5.63 11.03
C VAL A 214 17.01 5.64 9.75
N VAL A 215 16.17 6.67 9.61
CA VAL A 215 15.45 6.97 8.37
C VAL A 215 16.24 8.03 7.60
N LEU A 216 16.57 7.76 6.36
CA LEU A 216 17.19 8.72 5.44
C LEU A 216 16.11 9.30 4.53
N ASP A 217 15.96 10.62 4.52
CA ASP A 217 15.06 11.30 3.57
C ASP A 217 15.77 12.43 2.84
N ARG A 218 15.68 12.43 1.52
CA ARG A 218 16.29 13.46 0.66
C ARG A 218 15.64 14.84 0.81
N ASN A 219 14.39 14.89 1.32
CA ASN A 219 13.70 16.14 1.53
C ASN A 219 14.21 16.86 2.79
N LYS A 220 14.10 18.17 2.80
CA LYS A 220 14.50 19.02 3.93
C LYS A 220 13.53 19.00 5.10
N ASP A 221 12.31 18.54 4.88
CA ASP A 221 11.23 18.51 5.86
C ASP A 221 10.56 17.14 5.93
N VAL A 222 10.08 16.77 7.12
CA VAL A 222 9.19 15.63 7.31
C VAL A 222 7.89 15.90 6.53
N GLY A 223 7.44 14.90 5.77
CA GLY A 223 6.28 15.07 4.88
C GLY A 223 6.60 15.84 3.59
N GLY A 224 7.88 16.09 3.29
CA GLY A 224 8.33 16.81 2.10
C GLY A 224 7.68 16.40 0.79
N PRO A 225 7.50 15.10 0.47
CA PRO A 225 6.81 14.66 -0.74
C PRO A 225 5.35 15.14 -0.84
N TRP A 226 4.69 15.34 0.30
CA TRP A 226 3.33 15.89 0.35
C TRP A 226 3.33 17.41 0.16
N LEU A 227 4.26 18.12 0.82
CA LEU A 227 4.43 19.57 0.67
C LEU A 227 4.82 19.97 -0.75
N ALA A 228 5.50 19.09 -1.49
CA ALA A 228 5.85 19.30 -2.89
C ALA A 228 4.68 19.07 -3.86
N ARG A 229 3.52 18.60 -3.38
CA ARG A 229 2.31 18.50 -4.20
C ARG A 229 1.71 19.89 -4.46
N TYR A 230 0.86 19.95 -5.49
CA TYR A 230 0.14 21.18 -5.82
C TYR A 230 -0.73 21.68 -4.65
N LYS A 231 -0.94 23.00 -4.59
CA LYS A 231 -1.64 23.69 -3.48
C LYS A 231 -3.05 23.17 -3.21
N SER A 232 -3.79 22.82 -4.27
CA SER A 232 -5.15 22.29 -4.21
C SER A 232 -5.23 20.81 -3.84
N PHE A 233 -4.09 20.13 -3.61
CA PHE A 233 -4.08 18.71 -3.28
C PHE A 233 -4.90 18.40 -2.03
N SER A 234 -5.73 17.36 -2.16
CA SER A 234 -6.43 16.73 -1.04
C SER A 234 -6.34 15.21 -1.16
N LEU A 235 -6.17 14.54 -0.04
CA LEU A 235 -6.15 13.08 0.00
C LEU A 235 -7.57 12.57 -0.29
N HIS A 236 -7.70 11.47 -1.03
CA HIS A 236 -9.00 10.90 -1.39
C HIS A 236 -9.44 9.76 -0.44
N THR A 237 -8.80 9.66 0.72
CA THR A 237 -9.15 8.73 1.81
C THR A 237 -9.39 9.52 3.09
N SER A 238 -10.24 8.98 3.99
CA SER A 238 -10.56 9.66 5.25
C SER A 238 -9.34 9.79 6.17
N LYS A 239 -9.33 10.79 7.04
CA LYS A 239 -8.27 11.02 8.02
C LYS A 239 -8.02 9.78 8.90
N THR A 240 -9.07 9.09 9.33
CA THR A 240 -8.96 7.88 10.18
C THR A 240 -8.30 6.72 9.44
N ALA A 241 -8.68 6.48 8.17
CA ALA A 241 -8.01 5.48 7.34
C ALA A 241 -6.54 5.84 7.05
N SER A 242 -6.21 7.14 7.09
CA SER A 242 -4.89 7.69 6.77
C SER A 242 -3.97 7.86 7.97
N ASP A 243 -4.41 7.45 9.17
CA ASP A 243 -3.59 7.52 10.39
C ASP A 243 -2.42 6.52 10.35
N LEU A 244 -1.33 6.82 11.06
CA LEU A 244 -0.13 5.99 11.17
C LEU A 244 -0.26 5.01 12.37
N PRO A 245 0.71 4.07 12.57
CA PRO A 245 0.68 3.17 13.72
C PRO A 245 0.45 3.88 15.04
N TYR A 246 -0.24 3.21 15.96
CA TYR A 246 -0.62 3.71 17.29
C TYR A 246 -1.65 4.84 17.31
N GLY A 247 -2.06 5.36 16.16
CA GLY A 247 -3.18 6.29 16.01
C GLY A 247 -2.97 7.71 16.56
N GLY A 248 -3.99 8.53 16.35
CA GLY A 248 -4.12 9.83 17.02
C GLY A 248 -3.18 10.93 16.54
N ILE A 249 -2.71 10.89 15.29
CA ILE A 249 -1.96 12.00 14.69
C ILE A 249 -2.86 13.02 13.99
N PHE A 250 -4.07 12.61 13.61
CA PHE A 250 -5.10 13.49 13.06
C PHE A 250 -6.26 13.59 14.04
N GLY A 251 -6.54 14.81 14.51
CA GLY A 251 -7.55 15.11 15.51
C GLY A 251 -8.92 15.47 14.92
N PRO A 252 -9.90 15.78 15.78
CA PRO A 252 -11.22 16.24 15.35
C PRO A 252 -11.18 17.50 14.49
N GLU A 253 -10.20 18.38 14.71
CA GLU A 253 -9.98 19.62 13.99
C GLU A 253 -9.46 19.41 12.55
N ASP A 254 -8.82 18.27 12.26
CA ASP A 254 -8.34 17.98 10.92
C ASP A 254 -9.52 17.62 9.99
N PRO A 255 -9.52 18.06 8.71
CA PRO A 255 -10.61 17.81 7.78
C PRO A 255 -10.72 16.30 7.45
N TYR A 256 -11.93 15.88 7.02
CA TYR A 256 -12.18 14.50 6.60
C TYR A 256 -11.20 14.03 5.52
N PHE A 257 -10.95 14.85 4.50
CA PHE A 257 -9.89 14.69 3.53
C PHE A 257 -8.73 15.61 3.87
N LEU A 258 -7.58 15.03 4.13
CA LEU A 258 -6.38 15.77 4.54
C LEU A 258 -5.74 16.47 3.35
N THR A 259 -5.45 17.77 3.50
CA THR A 259 -4.61 18.48 2.53
C THR A 259 -3.13 18.10 2.71
N SER A 260 -2.30 18.44 1.73
CA SER A 260 -0.84 18.23 1.80
C SER A 260 -0.22 18.76 3.09
N LYS A 261 -0.67 19.94 3.56
CA LYS A 261 -0.19 20.54 4.81
C LYS A 261 -0.62 19.74 6.04
N HIS A 262 -1.89 19.31 6.13
CA HIS A 262 -2.36 18.48 7.25
C HIS A 262 -1.58 17.17 7.37
N ILE A 263 -1.28 16.52 6.21
CA ILE A 263 -0.49 15.29 6.19
C ILE A 263 0.94 15.55 6.69
N ALA A 264 1.60 16.59 6.18
CA ALA A 264 2.97 16.91 6.58
C ALA A 264 3.07 17.28 8.07
N ASP A 265 2.13 18.09 8.56
CA ASP A 265 2.08 18.47 9.98
C ASP A 265 1.77 17.26 10.87
N GLY A 266 0.87 16.37 10.44
CA GLY A 266 0.60 15.10 11.12
C GLY A 266 1.85 14.23 11.21
N TYR A 267 2.62 14.10 10.12
CA TYR A 267 3.86 13.32 10.13
C TYR A 267 4.95 13.95 11.01
N LYS A 268 5.03 15.29 11.10
CA LYS A 268 5.91 15.96 12.05
C LYS A 268 5.51 15.62 13.48
N ARG A 269 4.20 15.77 13.82
CA ARG A 269 3.67 15.36 15.14
C ARG A 269 3.99 13.88 15.45
N PHE A 270 3.91 12.99 14.45
CA PHE A 270 4.24 11.58 14.62
C PHE A 270 5.72 11.37 14.94
N VAL A 271 6.62 12.01 14.21
CA VAL A 271 8.07 11.93 14.48
C VAL A 271 8.42 12.46 15.87
N GLU A 272 7.81 13.57 16.27
CA GLU A 272 8.00 14.18 17.59
C GLU A 272 7.41 13.32 18.71
N ARG A 273 6.17 12.86 18.57
CA ARG A 273 5.48 12.04 19.56
C ARG A 273 6.21 10.74 19.89
N TRP A 274 6.85 10.16 18.91
CA TRP A 274 7.55 8.89 19.05
C TRP A 274 9.07 9.02 19.07
N GLY A 275 9.63 10.24 19.01
CA GLY A 275 11.07 10.48 19.03
C GLY A 275 11.83 9.72 17.95
N LEU A 276 11.30 9.69 16.70
CA LEU A 276 11.89 8.90 15.62
C LEU A 276 13.20 9.49 15.11
N ASN A 277 14.17 8.63 14.84
CA ASN A 277 15.45 9.01 14.23
C ASN A 277 15.29 9.17 12.72
N ILE A 278 15.19 10.41 12.26
CA ILE A 278 15.15 10.76 10.85
C ILE A 278 16.23 11.78 10.50
N TRP A 279 16.99 11.49 9.46
CA TRP A 279 17.99 12.39 8.89
C TRP A 279 17.45 12.96 7.58
N LEU A 280 17.12 14.23 7.62
CA LEU A 280 16.59 14.99 6.49
C LEU A 280 17.71 15.52 5.59
N SER A 281 17.39 15.91 4.36
CA SER A 281 18.37 16.31 3.33
C SER A 281 19.48 15.27 3.13
N CYS A 282 19.17 14.00 3.37
CA CYS A 282 20.10 12.87 3.25
C CYS A 282 19.70 11.95 2.11
N THR A 283 20.61 11.74 1.17
CA THR A 283 20.43 10.81 0.05
C THR A 283 21.35 9.61 0.22
N ALA A 284 20.79 8.40 0.10
CA ALA A 284 21.58 7.18 -0.02
C ALA A 284 22.08 7.08 -1.46
N GLU A 285 23.38 7.22 -1.65
CA GLU A 285 24.04 7.22 -2.97
C GLU A 285 24.40 5.79 -3.41
N LYS A 286 24.97 5.02 -2.49
CA LYS A 286 25.42 3.64 -2.73
C LYS A 286 25.26 2.81 -1.48
N ALA A 287 24.94 1.53 -1.66
CA ALA A 287 24.98 0.52 -0.60
C ALA A 287 25.73 -0.71 -1.07
N ARG A 288 26.60 -1.27 -0.21
CA ARG A 288 27.39 -2.47 -0.50
C ARG A 288 27.15 -3.50 0.58
N TRP A 289 26.88 -4.72 0.16
CA TRP A 289 26.70 -5.86 1.03
C TRP A 289 28.04 -6.57 1.30
N ASP A 290 28.37 -6.76 2.57
CA ASP A 290 29.48 -7.62 3.01
C ASP A 290 28.90 -8.95 3.50
N ALA A 291 29.01 -9.98 2.68
CA ALA A 291 28.48 -11.31 2.98
C ALA A 291 29.18 -12.00 4.17
N ALA A 292 30.45 -11.68 4.44
CA ALA A 292 31.19 -12.26 5.56
C ALA A 292 30.76 -11.67 6.90
N LYS A 293 30.44 -10.38 6.92
CA LYS A 293 29.98 -9.66 8.11
C LYS A 293 28.45 -9.64 8.25
N GLN A 294 27.70 -10.03 7.20
CA GLN A 294 26.24 -9.89 7.11
C GLN A 294 25.81 -8.44 7.39
N GLU A 295 26.47 -7.48 6.74
CA GLU A 295 26.33 -6.04 6.99
C GLU A 295 26.30 -5.25 5.69
N TRP A 296 25.48 -4.19 5.67
CA TRP A 296 25.45 -3.17 4.64
C TRP A 296 26.35 -1.99 5.02
N THR A 297 27.14 -1.49 4.08
CA THR A 297 27.81 -0.19 4.17
C THR A 297 27.18 0.76 3.17
N LEU A 298 26.65 1.89 3.64
CA LEU A 298 26.02 2.90 2.81
C LEU A 298 26.91 4.14 2.72
N GLU A 299 27.05 4.66 1.51
CA GLU A 299 27.57 6.00 1.24
C GLU A 299 26.37 6.94 1.13
N ILE A 300 26.32 7.96 1.97
CA ILE A 300 25.24 8.95 1.99
C ILE A 300 25.79 10.34 1.73
N SER A 301 25.00 11.20 1.07
CA SER A 301 25.26 12.63 0.94
C SER A 301 24.28 13.40 1.82
N HIS A 302 24.77 14.43 2.51
CA HIS A 302 23.95 15.31 3.35
C HIS A 302 24.17 16.76 2.94
N SER A 303 23.08 17.44 2.57
CA SER A 303 23.05 18.87 2.25
C SER A 303 22.67 19.66 3.50
N SER A 304 23.60 20.38 4.12
CA SER A 304 23.33 21.16 5.33
C SER A 304 22.44 22.37 5.01
N PRO A 305 21.28 22.55 5.69
CA PRO A 305 20.43 23.73 5.51
C PRO A 305 21.01 25.03 6.07
N SER A 306 22.09 24.94 6.85
CA SER A 306 22.62 26.06 7.66
C SER A 306 23.46 27.07 6.89
N LEU A 307 23.74 26.85 5.61
CA LEU A 307 24.52 27.80 4.79
C LEU A 307 23.54 28.59 3.92
N GLN A 308 23.35 29.87 4.26
CA GLN A 308 22.44 30.82 3.59
C GLN A 308 22.80 31.09 2.11
N ASN A 309 23.89 30.53 1.62
CA ASN A 309 24.30 30.55 0.21
C ASN A 309 24.42 29.10 -0.25
N GLY A 310 23.55 28.67 -1.14
CA GLY A 310 23.35 27.30 -1.63
C GLY A 310 24.50 26.57 -2.32
N ASP A 311 25.75 26.89 -2.01
CA ASP A 311 26.96 26.49 -2.74
C ASP A 311 27.92 25.57 -1.98
N ALA A 312 27.61 25.10 -0.77
CA ALA A 312 28.46 24.10 -0.14
C ALA A 312 28.18 22.70 -0.71
N PRO A 313 29.19 21.97 -1.21
CA PRO A 313 28.99 20.62 -1.69
C PRO A 313 28.46 19.73 -0.56
N PRO A 314 27.58 18.75 -0.87
CA PRO A 314 27.09 17.81 0.12
C PRO A 314 28.23 17.09 0.83
N THR A 315 28.15 16.95 2.15
CA THR A 315 29.10 16.15 2.90
C THR A 315 28.82 14.67 2.69
N ALA A 316 29.85 13.95 2.25
CA ALA A 316 29.77 12.50 2.14
C ALA A 316 30.06 11.86 3.50
N ARG A 317 29.26 10.85 3.86
CA ARG A 317 29.42 10.07 5.09
C ARG A 317 29.17 8.59 4.81
N ARG A 318 29.79 7.71 5.59
CA ARG A 318 29.53 6.27 5.56
C ARG A 318 28.82 5.86 6.83
N ILE A 319 27.79 5.02 6.67
CA ILE A 319 27.06 4.39 7.78
C ILE A 319 26.94 2.89 7.51
N ARG A 320 26.70 2.10 8.56
CA ARG A 320 26.57 0.66 8.48
C ARG A 320 25.22 0.23 9.05
N ALA A 321 24.69 -0.89 8.52
CA ALA A 321 23.48 -1.50 9.04
C ALA A 321 23.42 -3.00 8.75
N ARG A 322 22.76 -3.76 9.62
CA ARG A 322 22.45 -5.17 9.35
C ARG A 322 21.34 -5.34 8.34
N HIS A 323 20.32 -4.49 8.38
CA HIS A 323 19.18 -4.52 7.46
C HIS A 323 19.01 -3.21 6.69
N LEU A 324 18.56 -3.31 5.45
CA LEU A 324 18.23 -2.21 4.58
C LEU A 324 16.76 -2.30 4.15
N VAL A 325 15.99 -1.23 4.39
CA VAL A 325 14.58 -1.13 4.02
C VAL A 325 14.38 -0.02 2.99
N PHE A 326 13.89 -0.38 1.81
CA PHE A 326 13.49 0.59 0.79
C PHE A 326 12.02 0.98 0.96
N ALA A 327 11.78 2.20 1.41
CA ALA A 327 10.46 2.81 1.65
C ALA A 327 10.23 4.05 0.77
N MET A 328 10.72 4.00 -0.48
CA MET A 328 10.81 5.14 -1.40
C MET A 328 9.51 5.47 -2.16
N GLY A 329 8.39 4.86 -1.79
CA GLY A 329 7.10 5.01 -2.45
C GLY A 329 6.93 4.10 -3.68
N GLY A 330 5.77 4.17 -4.31
CA GLY A 330 5.40 3.28 -5.42
C GLY A 330 6.19 3.55 -6.71
N GLY A 331 7.40 3.01 -6.79
CA GLY A 331 8.25 3.13 -7.97
C GLY A 331 9.25 4.27 -7.97
N GLY A 332 9.66 4.76 -6.79
CA GLY A 332 10.65 5.84 -6.66
C GLY A 332 10.17 7.19 -7.17
N GLN A 333 8.89 7.31 -7.53
CA GLN A 333 8.27 8.53 -8.09
C GLN A 333 8.94 9.02 -9.39
N VAL A 334 9.44 8.12 -10.21
CA VAL A 334 9.96 8.45 -11.55
C VAL A 334 8.79 8.76 -12.49
N PRO A 335 8.67 9.98 -13.02
CA PRO A 335 7.53 10.37 -13.86
C PRO A 335 7.54 9.66 -15.21
N LYS A 336 6.36 9.29 -15.72
CA LYS A 336 6.15 8.82 -17.08
C LYS A 336 5.83 9.98 -17.99
N SER A 337 6.81 10.49 -18.73
CA SER A 337 6.59 11.54 -19.72
C SER A 337 6.46 10.93 -21.12
N PRO A 338 5.32 11.10 -21.82
CA PRO A 338 5.17 10.58 -23.17
C PRO A 338 6.08 11.31 -24.15
N SER A 339 6.71 10.56 -25.06
CA SER A 339 7.46 11.13 -26.17
C SER A 339 6.49 11.48 -27.31
N ILE A 340 6.10 12.75 -27.41
CA ILE A 340 5.20 13.25 -28.45
C ILE A 340 6.03 14.00 -29.50
N PRO A 341 5.86 13.68 -30.81
CA PRO A 341 6.60 14.35 -31.89
C PRO A 341 6.43 15.86 -31.89
N ASN A 342 7.42 16.57 -32.46
CA ASN A 342 7.44 18.02 -32.66
C ASN A 342 7.35 18.88 -31.39
N ARG A 343 7.75 18.33 -30.21
CA ARG A 343 7.72 19.09 -28.95
C ARG A 343 8.43 20.45 -29.06
N ALA A 344 9.54 20.53 -29.78
CA ALA A 344 10.32 21.76 -29.94
C ALA A 344 9.61 22.86 -30.75
N ALA A 345 8.60 22.52 -31.55
CA ALA A 345 7.82 23.49 -32.30
C ALA A 345 6.78 24.21 -31.42
N PHE A 346 6.36 23.61 -30.31
CA PHE A 346 5.36 24.18 -29.43
C PHE A 346 5.93 25.33 -28.61
N ARG A 347 5.29 26.50 -28.70
CA ARG A 347 5.71 27.73 -28.01
C ARG A 347 5.25 27.83 -26.57
N GLY A 348 4.29 27.00 -26.17
CA GLY A 348 3.77 26.98 -24.81
C GLY A 348 4.62 26.20 -23.82
N GLU A 349 4.17 26.21 -22.59
CA GLU A 349 4.79 25.48 -21.48
C GLU A 349 4.35 24.00 -21.48
N VAL A 350 5.27 23.09 -21.18
CA VAL A 350 4.96 21.65 -20.96
C VAL A 350 5.69 21.17 -19.73
N LEU A 351 4.92 20.61 -18.78
CA LEU A 351 5.47 20.06 -17.53
C LEU A 351 4.78 18.73 -17.17
N HIS A 352 5.44 17.93 -16.37
CA HIS A 352 4.79 16.79 -15.72
C HIS A 352 4.11 17.25 -14.42
N SER A 353 3.05 16.57 -14.01
CA SER A 353 2.33 16.88 -12.77
C SER A 353 3.18 16.80 -11.49
N VAL A 354 4.36 16.20 -11.55
CA VAL A 354 5.33 16.21 -10.43
C VAL A 354 5.91 17.61 -10.19
N ASP A 355 6.00 18.42 -11.24
CA ASP A 355 6.53 19.79 -11.23
C ASP A 355 5.41 20.84 -11.14
N TYR A 356 4.14 20.41 -11.20
CA TYR A 356 2.98 21.29 -11.09
C TYR A 356 2.74 21.71 -9.65
N THR A 357 2.62 23.01 -9.40
CA THR A 357 2.37 23.57 -8.07
C THR A 357 1.03 24.28 -7.94
N SER A 358 0.64 25.08 -8.92
CA SER A 358 -0.68 25.73 -9.03
C SER A 358 -0.89 26.30 -10.43
N ALA A 359 -2.13 26.60 -10.77
CA ALA A 359 -2.50 27.27 -12.02
C ALA A 359 -2.50 28.80 -11.95
N ASP A 360 -2.15 29.41 -10.81
CA ASP A 360 -2.27 30.86 -10.55
C ASP A 360 -1.62 31.73 -11.65
N ALA A 361 -0.48 31.28 -12.19
CA ALA A 361 0.27 32.02 -13.23
C ALA A 361 -0.36 31.93 -14.64
N TRP A 362 -1.42 31.15 -14.82
CA TRP A 362 -2.00 30.84 -16.13
C TRP A 362 -3.42 31.41 -16.33
N ALA A 363 -3.88 32.32 -15.48
CA ALA A 363 -5.16 32.98 -15.65
C ALA A 363 -5.29 33.54 -17.08
N GLY A 364 -6.45 33.33 -17.73
CA GLY A 364 -6.74 33.72 -19.12
C GLY A 364 -6.05 32.87 -20.21
N LYS A 365 -5.18 31.91 -19.87
CA LYS A 365 -4.53 30.99 -20.82
C LYS A 365 -5.40 29.75 -21.09
N ARG A 366 -5.00 28.95 -22.07
CA ARG A 366 -5.62 27.67 -22.42
C ARG A 366 -4.79 26.52 -21.87
N GLY A 367 -5.38 25.73 -21.00
CA GLY A 367 -4.73 24.59 -20.36
C GLY A 367 -5.18 23.25 -20.97
N VAL A 368 -4.22 22.36 -21.23
CA VAL A 368 -4.49 20.99 -21.65
C VAL A 368 -3.84 20.02 -20.65
N ILE A 369 -4.61 19.07 -20.15
CA ILE A 369 -4.13 18.04 -19.23
C ILE A 369 -4.17 16.69 -19.95
N VAL A 370 -3.03 16.00 -20.01
CA VAL A 370 -2.92 14.67 -20.64
C VAL A 370 -3.04 13.60 -19.56
N GLY A 371 -4.17 12.92 -19.51
CA GLY A 371 -4.53 11.92 -18.51
C GLY A 371 -5.87 12.21 -17.86
N THR A 372 -6.43 11.21 -17.17
CA THR A 372 -7.80 11.26 -16.60
C THR A 372 -7.93 10.59 -15.24
N ALA A 373 -6.82 10.39 -14.53
CA ALA A 373 -6.83 9.88 -13.15
C ALA A 373 -6.93 11.03 -12.12
N ASN A 374 -6.85 10.73 -10.83
CA ASN A 374 -6.99 11.69 -9.72
C ASN A 374 -6.26 13.01 -9.99
N THR A 375 -4.95 12.96 -10.25
CA THR A 375 -4.13 14.17 -10.49
C THR A 375 -4.64 15.00 -11.67
N ALA A 376 -5.12 14.38 -12.74
CA ALA A 376 -5.64 15.10 -13.90
C ALA A 376 -6.92 15.86 -13.55
N HIS A 377 -7.79 15.26 -12.77
CA HIS A 377 -9.03 15.90 -12.30
C HIS A 377 -8.75 17.06 -11.33
N ASP A 378 -7.82 16.85 -10.38
CA ASP A 378 -7.42 17.90 -9.44
C ASP A 378 -6.81 19.11 -10.17
N VAL A 379 -5.87 18.87 -11.10
CA VAL A 379 -5.23 19.92 -11.92
C VAL A 379 -6.27 20.63 -12.79
N SER A 380 -7.23 19.90 -13.38
CA SER A 380 -8.28 20.52 -14.19
C SER A 380 -9.20 21.41 -13.36
N ALA A 381 -9.56 20.96 -12.16
CA ALA A 381 -10.36 21.75 -11.22
C ALA A 381 -9.62 23.02 -10.75
N ASP A 382 -8.32 22.90 -10.50
CA ASP A 382 -7.44 24.00 -10.11
C ASP A 382 -7.30 25.03 -11.25
N MET A 383 -7.12 24.59 -12.48
CA MET A 383 -7.08 25.46 -13.67
C MET A 383 -8.39 26.23 -13.88
N VAL A 384 -9.54 25.59 -13.68
CA VAL A 384 -10.86 26.27 -13.73
C VAL A 384 -10.95 27.32 -12.63
N ALA A 385 -10.56 26.99 -11.41
CA ALA A 385 -10.59 27.91 -10.27
C ALA A 385 -9.63 29.10 -10.45
N ALA A 386 -8.48 28.90 -11.11
CA ALA A 386 -7.52 29.96 -11.44
C ALA A 386 -7.97 30.85 -12.61
N GLY A 387 -9.13 30.59 -13.25
CA GLY A 387 -9.69 31.42 -14.30
C GLY A 387 -9.00 31.27 -15.66
N LEU A 388 -8.57 30.07 -16.03
CA LEU A 388 -8.11 29.79 -17.39
C LEU A 388 -9.24 30.01 -18.41
N ALA A 389 -8.91 30.51 -19.59
CA ALA A 389 -9.87 30.76 -20.68
C ALA A 389 -10.48 29.47 -21.25
N ALA A 390 -9.71 28.37 -21.21
CA ALA A 390 -10.17 27.04 -21.58
C ALA A 390 -9.37 25.97 -20.83
N VAL A 391 -10.06 24.92 -20.40
CA VAL A 391 -9.42 23.73 -19.78
C VAL A 391 -9.89 22.49 -20.54
N THR A 392 -8.94 21.69 -21.02
CA THR A 392 -9.24 20.47 -21.80
C THR A 392 -8.52 19.26 -21.20
N LEU A 393 -9.28 18.23 -20.84
CA LEU A 393 -8.77 16.90 -20.48
C LEU A 393 -8.61 16.03 -21.74
N VAL A 394 -7.43 15.46 -21.93
CA VAL A 394 -7.19 14.51 -23.02
C VAL A 394 -7.40 13.08 -22.50
N GLN A 395 -8.38 12.40 -23.06
CA GLN A 395 -8.76 11.05 -22.71
C GLN A 395 -8.49 10.08 -23.86
N ARG A 396 -7.66 9.06 -23.63
CA ARG A 396 -7.33 8.02 -24.62
C ARG A 396 -8.23 6.79 -24.52
N GLY A 397 -8.68 6.44 -23.33
CA GLY A 397 -9.50 5.25 -23.09
C GLY A 397 -10.51 5.49 -21.98
N ARG A 398 -11.34 4.50 -21.65
CA ARG A 398 -12.28 4.60 -20.55
C ARG A 398 -11.56 4.82 -19.23
N THR A 399 -12.15 5.64 -18.35
CA THR A 399 -11.60 5.94 -17.04
C THR A 399 -12.56 5.42 -15.96
N PRO A 400 -12.07 4.57 -15.05
CA PRO A 400 -12.82 4.19 -13.87
C PRO A 400 -13.06 5.41 -12.97
N VAL A 401 -14.33 5.75 -12.74
CA VAL A 401 -14.73 6.82 -11.83
C VAL A 401 -15.38 6.22 -10.60
N PHE A 402 -14.87 6.56 -9.43
CA PHE A 402 -15.31 6.08 -8.15
C PHE A 402 -15.95 7.23 -7.35
N PRO A 403 -17.30 7.37 -7.37
CA PRO A 403 -17.97 8.43 -6.63
C PRO A 403 -17.67 8.38 -5.13
N LEU A 404 -17.53 9.56 -4.52
CA LEU A 404 -17.26 9.69 -3.08
C LEU A 404 -18.28 8.95 -2.21
N ALA A 405 -19.55 8.91 -2.63
CA ALA A 405 -20.59 8.16 -1.92
C ALA A 405 -20.24 6.67 -1.78
N PHE A 406 -19.60 6.05 -2.80
CA PHE A 406 -19.17 4.66 -2.74
C PHE A 406 -18.04 4.47 -1.73
N TYR A 407 -17.12 5.43 -1.64
CA TYR A 407 -16.06 5.39 -0.63
C TYR A 407 -16.67 5.41 0.77
N ARG A 408 -17.54 6.38 1.05
CA ARG A 408 -18.19 6.53 2.36
C ARG A 408 -19.03 5.32 2.75
N GLU A 409 -19.87 4.82 1.83
CA GLU A 409 -20.69 3.63 2.07
C GLU A 409 -19.85 2.41 2.50
N ARG A 410 -18.61 2.28 1.98
CA ARG A 410 -17.77 1.10 2.19
C ARG A 410 -16.74 1.23 3.29
N PHE A 411 -16.18 2.41 3.50
CA PHE A 411 -15.05 2.61 4.41
C PHE A 411 -15.42 3.29 5.72
N ASP A 412 -16.38 4.23 5.74
CA ASP A 412 -16.76 4.93 6.96
C ASP A 412 -17.33 4.01 8.06
N PRO A 413 -18.08 2.92 7.76
CA PRO A 413 -18.51 1.97 8.78
C PRO A 413 -17.35 1.29 9.52
N PHE A 414 -16.19 1.19 8.87
CA PHE A 414 -15.00 0.53 9.41
C PHE A 414 -13.96 1.51 9.95
N TYR A 415 -13.75 2.65 9.27
CA TYR A 415 -12.74 3.65 9.64
C TYR A 415 -13.40 4.94 10.09
N ASN A 416 -13.80 5.00 11.35
CA ASN A 416 -14.40 6.16 12.01
C ASN A 416 -13.76 6.40 13.39
N GLU A 417 -14.18 7.44 14.09
CA GLU A 417 -13.58 7.86 15.37
C GLU A 417 -13.79 6.85 16.52
N GLN A 418 -14.76 5.91 16.40
CA GLN A 418 -15.01 4.87 17.38
C GLN A 418 -14.28 3.55 17.05
N SER A 419 -13.64 3.46 15.90
CA SER A 419 -13.03 2.22 15.42
C SER A 419 -11.72 1.91 16.13
N ASP A 420 -11.56 0.66 16.55
CA ASP A 420 -10.23 0.09 16.78
C ASP A 420 -9.56 -0.16 15.42
N VAL A 421 -8.83 0.84 14.93
CA VAL A 421 -8.22 0.85 13.60
C VAL A 421 -7.27 -0.33 13.39
N ALA A 422 -6.56 -0.76 14.43
CA ALA A 422 -5.65 -1.91 14.35
C ALA A 422 -6.42 -3.23 14.13
N LEU A 423 -7.58 -3.37 14.79
CA LEU A 423 -8.47 -4.50 14.56
C LEU A 423 -9.11 -4.45 13.17
N VAL A 424 -9.57 -3.27 12.75
CA VAL A 424 -10.14 -3.09 11.40
C VAL A 424 -9.13 -3.49 10.33
N ASP A 425 -7.88 -3.08 10.45
CA ASP A 425 -6.82 -3.48 9.53
C ASP A 425 -6.67 -5.00 9.46
N ARG A 426 -6.69 -5.71 10.60
CA ARG A 426 -6.64 -7.18 10.64
C ARG A 426 -7.82 -7.82 9.92
N VAL A 427 -9.02 -7.29 10.13
CA VAL A 427 -10.24 -7.78 9.45
C VAL A 427 -10.16 -7.59 7.94
N MET A 428 -9.70 -6.42 7.50
CA MET A 428 -9.57 -6.06 6.08
C MET A 428 -8.45 -6.82 5.37
N GLU A 429 -7.37 -7.12 6.10
CA GLU A 429 -6.21 -7.86 5.58
C GLU A 429 -6.31 -9.39 5.79
N ALA A 430 -7.34 -9.89 6.48
CA ALA A 430 -7.51 -11.33 6.70
C ALA A 430 -7.79 -12.13 5.42
N PRO A 431 -8.69 -11.71 4.51
CA PRO A 431 -8.96 -12.47 3.30
C PRO A 431 -7.80 -12.39 2.31
N PRO A 432 -7.56 -13.46 1.54
CA PRO A 432 -6.67 -13.39 0.38
C PRO A 432 -7.12 -12.30 -0.60
N LEU A 433 -6.17 -11.61 -1.22
CA LEU A 433 -6.48 -10.51 -2.13
C LEU A 433 -7.42 -10.90 -3.30
N PRO A 434 -7.35 -12.12 -3.88
CA PRO A 434 -8.32 -12.55 -4.89
C PRO A 434 -9.78 -12.63 -4.39
N VAL A 435 -9.99 -12.91 -3.10
CA VAL A 435 -11.32 -12.87 -2.47
C VAL A 435 -11.78 -11.43 -2.32
N THR A 436 -10.92 -10.57 -1.77
CA THR A 436 -11.18 -9.13 -1.67
C THR A 436 -11.50 -8.52 -3.03
N HIS A 437 -10.76 -8.88 -4.08
CA HIS A 437 -11.00 -8.48 -5.46
C HIS A 437 -12.44 -8.80 -5.90
N LYS A 438 -12.86 -10.05 -5.79
CA LYS A 438 -14.20 -10.50 -6.19
C LYS A 438 -15.31 -9.82 -5.40
N MET A 439 -15.12 -9.66 -4.07
CA MET A 439 -16.08 -9.00 -3.19
C MET A 439 -16.24 -7.51 -3.54
N VAL A 440 -15.13 -6.80 -3.71
CA VAL A 440 -15.12 -5.37 -4.04
C VAL A 440 -15.73 -5.13 -5.41
N LEU A 441 -15.34 -5.92 -6.43
CA LEU A 441 -15.88 -5.82 -7.78
C LEU A 441 -17.40 -6.04 -7.79
N ALA A 442 -17.90 -7.12 -7.16
CA ALA A 442 -19.33 -7.39 -7.07
C ALA A 442 -20.10 -6.27 -6.37
N GLY A 443 -19.58 -5.78 -5.26
CA GLY A 443 -20.23 -4.70 -4.52
C GLY A 443 -20.20 -3.36 -5.27
N LEU A 444 -19.11 -3.00 -5.96
CA LEU A 444 -19.06 -1.78 -6.77
C LEU A 444 -19.99 -1.81 -7.96
N LYS A 445 -20.16 -2.99 -8.57
CA LYS A 445 -21.15 -3.19 -9.64
C LYS A 445 -22.57 -2.91 -9.15
N VAL A 446 -22.93 -3.39 -7.94
CA VAL A 446 -24.24 -3.11 -7.32
C VAL A 446 -24.39 -1.61 -7.03
N SER A 447 -23.36 -0.94 -6.50
CA SER A 447 -23.42 0.51 -6.23
C SER A 447 -23.54 1.32 -7.53
N ALA A 448 -22.80 0.96 -8.58
CA ALA A 448 -22.88 1.64 -9.88
C ALA A 448 -24.28 1.52 -10.52
N ALA A 449 -24.93 0.37 -10.39
CA ALA A 449 -26.28 0.15 -10.91
C ALA A 449 -27.36 1.05 -10.25
N LYS A 450 -27.09 1.60 -9.06
CA LYS A 450 -28.02 2.51 -8.35
C LYS A 450 -27.98 3.94 -8.88
N ILE A 451 -26.93 4.35 -9.61
CA ILE A 451 -26.70 5.73 -10.05
C ILE A 451 -26.37 5.84 -11.55
N PRO A 452 -27.14 5.21 -12.46
CA PRO A 452 -26.82 5.23 -13.89
C PRO A 452 -26.77 6.64 -14.46
N GLU A 453 -27.65 7.53 -14.02
CA GLU A 453 -27.75 8.91 -14.51
C GLU A 453 -26.48 9.72 -14.25
N TYR A 454 -25.75 9.45 -13.17
CA TYR A 454 -24.46 10.11 -12.92
C TYR A 454 -23.44 9.79 -14.03
N PHE A 455 -23.35 8.54 -14.42
CA PHE A 455 -22.45 8.11 -15.51
C PHE A 455 -22.92 8.60 -16.87
N ASP A 456 -24.26 8.59 -17.11
CA ASP A 456 -24.84 9.10 -18.34
C ASP A 456 -24.59 10.60 -18.53
N ARG A 457 -24.56 11.39 -17.47
CA ARG A 457 -24.22 12.84 -17.52
C ARG A 457 -22.77 13.04 -17.95
N LEU A 458 -21.83 12.27 -17.40
CA LEU A 458 -20.41 12.31 -17.81
C LEU A 458 -20.22 11.91 -19.27
N GLU A 459 -20.88 10.83 -19.71
CA GLU A 459 -20.78 10.37 -21.11
C GLU A 459 -21.41 11.38 -22.08
N ARG A 460 -22.53 12.01 -21.74
CA ARG A 460 -23.11 13.12 -22.52
C ARG A 460 -22.18 14.33 -22.62
N ALA A 461 -21.37 14.57 -21.60
CA ALA A 461 -20.34 15.61 -21.62
C ALA A 461 -19.06 15.19 -22.38
N GLY A 462 -19.05 14.00 -22.99
CA GLY A 462 -17.94 13.50 -23.80
C GLY A 462 -16.87 12.72 -23.02
N PHE A 463 -17.08 12.43 -21.73
CA PHE A 463 -16.14 11.68 -20.92
C PHE A 463 -16.49 10.18 -20.89
N ASN A 464 -15.60 9.33 -21.42
CA ASN A 464 -15.81 7.88 -21.46
C ASN A 464 -15.56 7.25 -20.08
N VAL A 465 -16.64 6.81 -19.41
CA VAL A 465 -16.56 6.23 -18.07
C VAL A 465 -16.45 4.70 -18.14
N GLU A 466 -15.56 4.12 -17.33
CA GLU A 466 -15.62 2.72 -16.95
C GLU A 466 -16.55 2.59 -15.73
N ARG A 467 -17.78 2.11 -15.96
CA ARG A 467 -18.82 2.05 -14.94
C ARG A 467 -18.64 0.90 -13.94
N GLU A 468 -18.12 -0.22 -14.40
CA GLU A 468 -17.78 -1.38 -13.57
C GLU A 468 -16.33 -1.26 -13.11
N VAL A 469 -16.12 -0.57 -11.99
CA VAL A 469 -14.78 -0.27 -11.49
C VAL A 469 -14.16 -1.50 -10.83
N ASP A 470 -13.12 -2.05 -11.45
CA ASP A 470 -12.28 -3.08 -10.83
C ASP A 470 -11.16 -2.42 -10.01
N LEU A 471 -11.54 -1.94 -8.81
CA LEU A 471 -10.65 -1.16 -7.97
C LEU A 471 -9.40 -1.92 -7.54
N ILE A 472 -9.53 -3.20 -7.20
CA ILE A 472 -8.40 -4.00 -6.72
C ILE A 472 -7.41 -4.30 -7.83
N HIS A 473 -7.88 -4.62 -9.06
CA HIS A 473 -7.03 -4.70 -10.25
C HIS A 473 -6.27 -3.38 -10.49
N ILE A 474 -6.99 -2.25 -10.39
CA ILE A 474 -6.41 -0.92 -10.59
C ILE A 474 -5.30 -0.63 -9.59
N LEU A 475 -5.52 -0.94 -8.31
CA LEU A 475 -4.55 -0.64 -7.24
C LEU A 475 -3.35 -1.58 -7.26
N TYR A 476 -3.57 -2.87 -7.48
CA TYR A 476 -2.52 -3.89 -7.32
C TYR A 476 -1.84 -4.31 -8.63
N GLU A 477 -2.52 -4.23 -9.77
CA GLU A 477 -1.95 -4.66 -11.05
C GLU A 477 -1.58 -3.49 -11.98
N ARG A 478 -2.40 -2.43 -12.01
CA ARG A 478 -2.17 -1.24 -12.85
C ARG A 478 -1.44 -0.10 -12.15
N MET A 479 -1.47 -0.06 -10.82
CA MET A 479 -0.91 1.01 -9.97
C MET A 479 -1.50 2.40 -10.25
N GLY A 480 -2.81 2.47 -10.45
CA GLY A 480 -3.55 3.72 -10.64
C GLY A 480 -4.30 3.81 -11.98
N GLY A 481 -4.71 5.02 -12.36
CA GLY A 481 -5.49 5.26 -13.58
C GLY A 481 -6.99 5.36 -13.32
N HIS A 482 -7.41 5.57 -12.08
CA HIS A 482 -8.80 5.81 -11.67
C HIS A 482 -8.96 7.22 -11.09
N TYR A 483 -10.19 7.64 -10.98
CA TYR A 483 -10.57 8.88 -10.32
C TYR A 483 -11.52 8.60 -9.15
N TYR A 484 -11.14 9.03 -7.94
CA TYR A 484 -12.06 9.21 -6.82
C TYR A 484 -12.71 10.58 -6.94
N ASP A 485 -14.01 10.61 -7.26
CA ASP A 485 -14.70 11.85 -7.54
C ASP A 485 -14.98 12.64 -6.26
N VAL A 486 -14.16 13.65 -6.05
CA VAL A 486 -14.28 14.65 -4.98
C VAL A 486 -14.86 15.98 -5.49
N GLY A 487 -15.50 15.98 -6.67
CA GLY A 487 -16.24 17.12 -7.23
C GLY A 487 -15.79 17.61 -8.61
N ALA A 488 -14.70 17.11 -9.18
CA ALA A 488 -14.26 17.57 -10.49
C ALA A 488 -15.12 17.03 -11.65
N SER A 489 -15.87 15.93 -11.45
CA SER A 489 -16.84 15.44 -12.43
C SER A 489 -17.91 16.48 -12.80
N GLU A 490 -18.38 17.27 -11.85
CA GLU A 490 -19.37 18.34 -12.13
C GLU A 490 -18.81 19.41 -13.08
N LYS A 491 -17.49 19.70 -13.04
CA LYS A 491 -16.84 20.65 -13.95
C LYS A 491 -16.75 20.11 -15.40
N ILE A 492 -16.75 18.79 -15.57
CA ILE A 492 -16.86 18.14 -16.88
C ILE A 492 -18.32 18.23 -17.36
N ILE A 493 -19.27 17.92 -16.49
CA ILE A 493 -20.70 17.89 -16.80
C ILE A 493 -21.24 19.28 -17.16
N ASP A 494 -20.79 20.34 -16.48
CA ASP A 494 -21.20 21.73 -16.77
C ASP A 494 -20.42 22.38 -17.92
N GLY A 495 -19.41 21.69 -18.48
CA GLY A 495 -18.61 22.14 -19.62
C GLY A 495 -17.45 23.08 -19.26
N SER A 496 -17.22 23.37 -17.97
CA SER A 496 -16.05 24.14 -17.49
C SER A 496 -14.74 23.44 -17.84
N VAL A 497 -14.75 22.09 -17.85
CA VAL A 497 -13.67 21.25 -18.34
C VAL A 497 -14.15 20.50 -19.58
N ARG A 498 -13.54 20.76 -20.71
CA ARG A 498 -13.81 20.05 -21.98
C ARG A 498 -13.06 18.73 -22.02
N VAL A 499 -13.60 17.74 -22.75
CA VAL A 499 -12.95 16.46 -22.97
C VAL A 499 -12.59 16.31 -24.44
N LYS A 500 -11.31 16.04 -24.72
CA LYS A 500 -10.85 15.63 -26.05
C LYS A 500 -10.45 14.17 -26.02
N GLN A 501 -11.19 13.35 -26.73
CA GLN A 501 -10.87 11.95 -26.89
C GLN A 501 -9.88 11.73 -28.03
N GLY A 502 -9.02 10.73 -27.88
CA GLY A 502 -8.08 10.27 -28.87
C GLY A 502 -6.62 10.31 -28.42
N ALA A 503 -5.76 9.77 -29.26
CA ALA A 503 -4.32 9.80 -29.08
C ALA A 503 -3.72 11.06 -29.71
N ILE A 504 -2.71 11.63 -29.04
CA ILE A 504 -1.98 12.80 -29.53
C ILE A 504 -0.98 12.32 -30.58
N ALA A 505 -1.05 12.87 -31.80
CA ALA A 505 -0.14 12.57 -32.89
C ALA A 505 1.14 13.41 -32.84
N ALA A 506 1.01 14.73 -32.56
CA ALA A 506 2.15 15.63 -32.51
C ALA A 506 1.79 16.95 -31.79
N PHE A 507 2.81 17.69 -31.36
CA PHE A 507 2.69 19.09 -31.06
C PHE A 507 2.56 19.92 -32.35
N THR A 508 1.77 21.00 -32.29
CA THR A 508 1.79 22.11 -33.24
C THR A 508 2.46 23.31 -32.58
N GLU A 509 2.63 24.41 -33.33
CA GLU A 509 3.18 25.64 -32.79
C GLU A 509 2.34 26.20 -31.63
N THR A 510 1.00 26.01 -31.67
CA THR A 510 0.03 26.60 -30.75
C THR A 510 -0.79 25.56 -29.97
N GLY A 511 -0.45 24.29 -30.02
CA GLY A 511 -1.25 23.27 -29.32
C GLY A 511 -0.86 21.82 -29.65
N LEU A 512 -1.88 20.98 -29.71
CA LEU A 512 -1.75 19.53 -29.94
C LEU A 512 -2.62 19.09 -31.12
N ARG A 513 -2.08 18.29 -32.05
CA ARG A 513 -2.80 17.59 -33.11
C ARG A 513 -3.00 16.13 -32.72
N PHE A 514 -4.20 15.65 -32.98
CA PHE A 514 -4.63 14.29 -32.67
C PHE A 514 -4.57 13.38 -33.92
N GLU A 515 -4.63 12.05 -33.73
CA GLU A 515 -4.61 11.08 -34.82
C GLU A 515 -5.82 11.21 -35.76
N ASP A 516 -6.96 11.73 -35.28
CA ASP A 516 -8.14 12.02 -36.09
C ASP A 516 -8.02 13.31 -36.94
N GLY A 517 -6.85 13.95 -36.91
CA GLY A 517 -6.56 15.20 -37.62
C GLY A 517 -7.05 16.47 -36.92
N SER A 518 -7.82 16.38 -35.84
CA SER A 518 -8.28 17.55 -35.07
C SER A 518 -7.15 18.18 -34.29
N GLU A 519 -7.30 19.45 -33.93
CA GLU A 519 -6.33 20.19 -33.12
C GLU A 519 -6.98 20.79 -31.91
N VAL A 520 -6.22 20.90 -30.81
CA VAL A 520 -6.59 21.61 -29.57
C VAL A 520 -5.51 22.64 -29.28
N GLU A 521 -5.92 23.89 -29.22
CA GLU A 521 -5.05 25.00 -28.86
C GLU A 521 -4.70 24.93 -27.37
N ALA A 522 -3.44 25.22 -27.04
CA ALA A 522 -2.92 25.22 -25.69
C ALA A 522 -1.83 26.27 -25.54
N ASP A 523 -1.78 26.89 -24.37
CA ASP A 523 -0.66 27.71 -23.89
C ASP A 523 0.16 26.95 -22.84
N VAL A 524 -0.47 25.98 -22.17
CA VAL A 524 0.19 25.08 -21.23
C VAL A 524 -0.34 23.65 -21.37
N VAL A 525 0.56 22.66 -21.30
CA VAL A 525 0.25 21.23 -21.32
C VAL A 525 0.81 20.57 -20.06
N VAL A 526 -0.04 19.94 -19.25
CA VAL A 526 0.36 19.19 -18.06
C VAL A 526 0.21 17.69 -18.29
N TYR A 527 1.30 16.95 -18.16
CA TYR A 527 1.28 15.49 -18.19
C TYR A 527 0.89 14.93 -16.82
N ALA A 528 -0.34 14.44 -16.68
CA ALA A 528 -0.82 13.68 -15.54
C ALA A 528 -0.80 12.17 -15.85
N THR A 529 0.33 11.71 -16.36
CA THR A 529 0.51 10.38 -16.96
C THR A 529 1.08 9.32 -16.00
N GLY A 530 1.21 9.68 -14.70
CA GLY A 530 1.63 8.78 -13.64
C GLY A 530 3.13 8.52 -13.60
N PHE A 531 3.51 7.45 -12.89
CA PHE A 531 4.89 7.14 -12.54
C PHE A 531 5.28 5.70 -12.92
N VAL A 532 6.58 5.42 -12.99
CA VAL A 532 7.11 4.06 -13.13
C VAL A 532 6.91 3.33 -11.81
N GLY A 533 6.25 2.18 -11.84
CA GLY A 533 5.70 1.52 -10.64
C GLY A 533 6.56 0.46 -9.97
N ASN A 534 7.88 0.32 -10.24
CA ASN A 534 8.70 -0.73 -9.65
C ASN A 534 9.90 -0.16 -8.90
N VAL A 535 9.87 -0.24 -7.57
CA VAL A 535 10.94 0.23 -6.65
C VAL A 535 12.29 -0.46 -6.93
N ARG A 536 12.27 -1.67 -7.48
CA ARG A 536 13.47 -2.45 -7.77
C ARG A 536 14.49 -1.66 -8.60
N HIS A 537 14.03 -0.88 -9.59
CA HIS A 537 14.96 -0.11 -10.44
C HIS A 537 15.73 0.92 -9.62
N ALA A 538 15.03 1.72 -8.83
CA ALA A 538 15.66 2.71 -7.97
C ALA A 538 16.49 2.08 -6.85
N ALA A 539 16.08 0.94 -6.32
CA ALA A 539 16.87 0.18 -5.35
C ALA A 539 18.17 -0.36 -5.98
N ALA A 540 18.10 -0.86 -7.21
CA ALA A 540 19.25 -1.38 -7.95
C ALA A 540 20.31 -0.30 -8.24
N GLU A 541 19.91 0.94 -8.48
CA GLU A 541 20.83 2.08 -8.61
C GLU A 541 21.66 2.30 -7.34
N ILE A 542 21.06 2.08 -6.17
CA ILE A 542 21.71 2.25 -4.87
C ILE A 542 22.59 1.03 -4.52
N VAL A 543 22.10 -0.20 -4.69
CA VAL A 543 22.84 -1.41 -4.27
C VAL A 543 23.79 -1.93 -5.34
N GLY A 544 23.77 -1.35 -6.54
CA GLY A 544 24.56 -1.78 -7.69
C GLY A 544 23.95 -2.94 -8.46
N GLU A 545 24.46 -3.16 -9.68
CA GLU A 545 23.90 -4.08 -10.67
C GLU A 545 23.84 -5.53 -10.18
N GLU A 546 24.91 -6.02 -9.55
CA GLU A 546 25.02 -7.39 -9.06
C GLU A 546 23.94 -7.75 -8.02
N VAL A 547 23.80 -6.91 -7.00
CA VAL A 547 22.74 -7.09 -5.97
C VAL A 547 21.38 -6.78 -6.56
N GLY A 548 21.26 -5.73 -7.38
CA GLY A 548 20.02 -5.34 -8.05
C GLY A 548 19.42 -6.46 -8.91
N ALA A 549 20.27 -7.26 -9.55
CA ALA A 549 19.85 -8.44 -10.31
C ALA A 549 19.20 -9.53 -9.43
N ARG A 550 19.57 -9.61 -8.15
CA ARG A 550 19.03 -10.56 -7.17
C ARG A 550 17.79 -10.06 -6.42
N LEU A 551 17.45 -8.78 -6.54
CA LEU A 551 16.25 -8.21 -5.92
C LEU A 551 15.00 -8.69 -6.65
N GLU A 552 13.92 -8.93 -5.90
CA GLU A 552 12.61 -9.24 -6.43
C GLU A 552 11.91 -7.99 -6.98
N ASP A 553 10.93 -8.20 -7.85
CA ASP A 553 10.04 -7.14 -8.28
C ASP A 553 9.16 -6.67 -7.13
N PHE A 554 8.87 -5.38 -7.14
CA PHE A 554 7.98 -4.74 -6.18
C PHE A 554 6.59 -4.60 -6.78
N TRP A 555 5.55 -4.97 -6.00
CA TRP A 555 4.13 -4.81 -6.30
C TRP A 555 3.59 -5.76 -7.39
N GLY A 556 2.29 -5.70 -7.65
CA GLY A 556 1.59 -6.76 -8.36
C GLY A 556 1.40 -7.99 -7.46
N VAL A 557 0.77 -9.04 -7.98
CA VAL A 557 0.49 -10.25 -7.20
C VAL A 557 1.16 -11.48 -7.81
N ASP A 558 1.54 -12.40 -6.95
CA ASP A 558 2.08 -13.71 -7.33
C ASP A 558 0.94 -14.73 -7.60
N ARG A 559 1.31 -15.98 -7.88
CA ARG A 559 0.35 -17.08 -8.16
C ARG A 559 -0.57 -17.42 -6.99
N GLU A 560 -0.22 -17.02 -5.78
CA GLU A 560 -1.02 -17.22 -4.57
C GLU A 560 -1.91 -16.02 -4.26
N GLY A 561 -1.81 -14.94 -5.04
CA GLY A 561 -2.53 -13.70 -4.80
C GLY A 561 -1.89 -12.81 -3.73
N GLU A 562 -0.66 -13.11 -3.31
CA GLU A 562 0.07 -12.29 -2.36
C GLU A 562 0.89 -11.19 -3.07
N VAL A 563 1.01 -10.02 -2.44
CA VAL A 563 1.78 -8.90 -3.02
C VAL A 563 3.26 -9.25 -3.12
N ARG A 564 3.87 -9.01 -4.29
CA ARG A 564 5.25 -9.36 -4.56
C ARG A 564 6.24 -8.43 -3.86
N GLY A 565 7.27 -9.00 -3.26
CA GLY A 565 8.44 -8.32 -2.69
C GLY A 565 8.17 -7.48 -1.43
N VAL A 566 6.95 -7.06 -1.14
CA VAL A 566 6.65 -6.17 0.00
C VAL A 566 6.60 -6.95 1.30
N CYS A 567 7.36 -6.48 2.31
CA CYS A 567 7.43 -7.08 3.67
C CYS A 567 7.79 -8.56 3.69
N LYS A 568 8.37 -9.08 2.61
CA LYS A 568 8.78 -10.48 2.47
C LYS A 568 10.29 -10.61 2.49
N PRO A 569 10.86 -11.68 3.10
CA PRO A 569 12.28 -12.00 2.95
C PRO A 569 12.58 -12.31 1.48
N MET A 570 13.57 -11.62 0.91
CA MET A 570 13.97 -11.85 -0.49
C MET A 570 14.77 -13.15 -0.64
N VAL A 571 14.51 -13.88 -1.70
CA VAL A 571 15.21 -15.15 -1.98
C VAL A 571 16.66 -14.92 -2.37
N GLY A 572 16.90 -13.92 -3.22
CA GLY A 572 18.21 -13.67 -3.84
C GLY A 572 19.17 -12.83 -3.01
N GLN A 573 18.67 -12.09 -2.02
CA GLN A 573 19.48 -11.19 -1.20
C GLN A 573 18.94 -11.12 0.23
N LYS A 574 19.75 -11.50 1.19
CA LYS A 574 19.41 -11.38 2.61
C LYS A 574 19.45 -9.93 3.09
N ASN A 575 18.70 -9.65 4.16
CA ASN A 575 18.74 -8.42 4.92
C ASN A 575 18.42 -7.16 4.07
N VAL A 576 17.59 -7.35 3.04
CA VAL A 576 17.02 -6.28 2.24
C VAL A 576 15.50 -6.46 2.16
N TRP A 577 14.78 -5.35 2.26
CA TRP A 577 13.32 -5.34 2.36
C TRP A 577 12.72 -4.21 1.55
N TYR A 578 11.52 -4.45 1.02
CA TYR A 578 10.66 -3.39 0.51
C TYR A 578 9.51 -3.10 1.45
N MET A 579 9.20 -1.82 1.62
CA MET A 579 8.00 -1.37 2.28
C MET A 579 7.28 -0.34 1.41
N GLY A 580 6.01 -0.58 1.10
CA GLY A 580 5.21 0.25 0.21
C GLY A 580 3.72 0.05 0.44
N GLY A 581 2.90 0.79 -0.32
CA GLY A 581 1.46 0.76 -0.22
C GLY A 581 0.87 2.06 0.36
N ASP A 582 -0.46 2.05 0.56
CA ASP A 582 -1.17 3.13 1.22
C ASP A 582 -0.89 3.14 2.73
N THR A 583 -1.46 4.10 3.45
CA THR A 583 -1.22 4.25 4.90
C THR A 583 -1.76 3.06 5.70
N ARG A 584 -2.90 2.48 5.31
CA ARG A 584 -3.48 1.29 5.96
C ARG A 584 -2.57 0.07 5.80
N TYR A 585 -2.08 -0.13 4.57
CA TYR A 585 -1.12 -1.19 4.27
C TYR A 585 0.18 -1.00 5.07
N ALA A 586 0.70 0.23 5.10
CA ALA A 586 1.89 0.56 5.87
C ALA A 586 1.69 0.31 7.38
N ARG A 587 0.54 0.70 7.94
CA ARG A 587 0.22 0.52 9.36
C ARG A 587 0.16 -0.95 9.76
N HIS A 588 -0.49 -1.81 8.96
CA HIS A 588 -0.61 -3.23 9.22
C HIS A 588 0.70 -3.98 9.01
N HIS A 589 1.30 -3.84 7.84
CA HIS A 589 2.42 -4.68 7.42
C HIS A 589 3.76 -4.25 8.02
N SER A 590 3.92 -2.97 8.45
CA SER A 590 5.14 -2.54 9.14
C SER A 590 5.38 -3.28 10.46
N ARG A 591 4.31 -3.73 11.13
CA ARG A 591 4.40 -4.55 12.34
C ARG A 591 5.06 -5.89 12.03
N LEU A 592 4.56 -6.58 11.01
CA LEU A 592 5.09 -7.88 10.58
C LEU A 592 6.53 -7.79 10.07
N LEU A 593 6.85 -6.70 9.34
CA LEU A 593 8.23 -6.44 8.91
C LEU A 593 9.16 -6.23 10.10
N ALA A 594 8.76 -5.42 11.07
CA ALA A 594 9.59 -5.14 12.24
C ALA A 594 9.81 -6.38 13.12
N LEU A 595 8.80 -7.25 13.28
CA LEU A 595 8.94 -8.53 14.00
C LEU A 595 9.89 -9.48 13.28
N GLN A 596 9.84 -9.58 11.95
CA GLN A 596 10.78 -10.39 11.16
C GLN A 596 12.22 -9.88 11.31
N ILE A 597 12.43 -8.57 11.21
CA ILE A 597 13.76 -7.95 11.38
C ILE A 597 14.27 -8.18 12.80
N LYS A 598 13.43 -7.94 13.83
CA LYS A 598 13.83 -8.14 15.24
C LYS A 598 14.18 -9.59 15.50
N ALA A 599 13.42 -10.54 14.97
CA ALA A 599 13.73 -11.98 15.10
C ALA A 599 15.08 -12.33 14.48
N ASP A 600 15.40 -11.83 13.30
CA ASP A 600 16.71 -12.05 12.67
C ASP A 600 17.86 -11.44 13.50
N LEU A 601 17.68 -10.24 14.04
CA LEU A 601 18.66 -9.56 14.89
C LEU A 601 18.97 -10.33 16.19
N GLU A 602 17.96 -11.01 16.74
CA GLU A 602 18.11 -11.84 17.95
C GLU A 602 18.56 -13.27 17.67
N GLY A 603 18.83 -13.62 16.39
CA GLY A 603 19.21 -14.98 16.01
C GLY A 603 18.04 -15.97 15.92
N GLU A 604 16.81 -15.48 15.97
CA GLU A 604 15.55 -16.22 15.90
C GLU A 604 14.94 -16.18 14.47
N THR A 605 15.78 -16.14 13.46
CA THR A 605 15.32 -16.02 12.06
C THR A 605 14.18 -16.97 11.76
N MET A 606 13.11 -16.46 11.16
CA MET A 606 11.93 -17.24 10.82
C MET A 606 12.21 -18.19 9.65
N ASP A 607 11.84 -19.45 9.79
CA ASP A 607 11.95 -20.41 8.70
C ASP A 607 10.88 -20.12 7.65
N VAL A 608 11.32 -19.83 6.43
CA VAL A 608 10.40 -19.54 5.32
C VAL A 608 9.94 -20.84 4.66
N TYR A 609 8.66 -21.17 4.83
CA TYR A 609 8.03 -22.33 4.18
C TYR A 609 7.74 -22.01 2.71
N ARG A 610 8.41 -22.74 1.80
CA ARG A 610 8.36 -22.47 0.35
C ARG A 610 7.62 -23.52 -0.47
N LYS A 611 7.20 -24.62 0.16
CA LYS A 611 6.52 -25.71 -0.54
C LYS A 611 5.05 -25.37 -0.78
N THR A 612 4.46 -25.95 -1.83
CA THR A 612 3.02 -26.06 -2.03
C THR A 612 2.68 -27.54 -2.08
N PRO A 613 2.19 -28.14 -0.96
CA PRO A 613 1.92 -29.56 -0.92
C PRO A 613 0.88 -29.98 -1.96
N GLY A 614 1.12 -31.13 -2.61
CA GLY A 614 0.21 -31.64 -3.64
C GLY A 614 0.49 -31.15 -5.08
N GLU A 615 1.36 -30.15 -5.27
CA GLU A 615 1.93 -29.83 -6.58
C GLU A 615 3.20 -30.69 -6.79
N GLN A 616 3.26 -31.47 -7.89
CA GLN A 616 4.44 -32.25 -8.32
C GLN A 616 5.34 -31.38 -9.20
#